data_ad3b0ad7f1f9d9644401ce620ed84dfa
#
_entry.id   ad3b0ad7f1f9d9644401ce620ed84dfa
#
_cell.length_a   1.000
_cell.length_b   1.000
_cell.length_c   1.000
_cell.angle_alpha   90.00
_cell.angle_beta   90.00
_cell.angle_gamma   90.00
#
_symmetry.space_group_name_H-M   'P 1'
#
loop_
_entity.id
_entity.type
_entity.pdbx_description
1 polymer ?
#
loop_
_entity_poly.entity_id
_entity_poly.type
_entity_poly.pdbx_seq_one_letter_code
_entity_poly.pdbx_strand_id
1 'polypeptide(L)'
;MQGPFGSAAYFTSEWWEGNEHMKLEMAPLEGLTTYLFRKAYAKHFGCIDKYYTPFLSLHKEKEFSHKEKQEVFLENNKGFWVVPQVLTNSAEDFLKAANTLKEMGYGEVNINLGCPSGTVVPKGKGAGMLAELKRLEQFLEECFDKTPVKISVKTRLGMEDEEEWEKLLAIYNCFPLEELIIHARVREDYYKKPVRWEAFATALEQSKCPVCYNGDIFTKEDYMCLTERFPKLEAVMLGRGLL
;
A
#
# COMPACT_ATOMS: atom_id res chain seq x y z
N MET A 1 7.56 -18.67 -34.98
CA MET A 1 6.35 -18.98 -34.17
C MET A 1 6.47 -18.16 -32.90
N GLN A 2 5.79 -17.02 -32.86
CA GLN A 2 5.70 -16.19 -31.65
C GLN A 2 4.71 -16.87 -30.72
N GLY A 3 5.12 -17.14 -29.49
CA GLY A 3 4.26 -17.70 -28.45
C GLY A 3 3.18 -16.72 -28.00
N PRO A 4 2.12 -17.16 -27.31
CA PRO A 4 0.92 -16.40 -26.98
C PRO A 4 1.09 -15.38 -25.84
N PHE A 5 2.31 -15.07 -25.43
CA PHE A 5 2.58 -13.99 -24.48
C PHE A 5 3.11 -12.80 -25.28
N GLY A 6 2.18 -11.88 -25.61
CA GLY A 6 2.56 -10.55 -26.05
C GLY A 6 3.58 -10.00 -25.07
N SER A 7 4.59 -9.27 -25.59
CA SER A 7 5.69 -8.68 -24.82
C SER A 7 5.15 -7.98 -23.57
N ALA A 8 5.21 -8.64 -22.42
CA ALA A 8 5.10 -7.97 -21.15
C ALA A 8 6.24 -6.96 -21.12
N ALA A 9 5.92 -5.69 -21.25
CA ALA A 9 6.87 -4.61 -21.12
C ALA A 9 7.30 -4.59 -19.65
N TYR A 10 8.37 -5.32 -19.34
CA TYR A 10 8.93 -5.36 -17.99
C TYR A 10 9.40 -3.95 -17.61
N PHE A 11 9.05 -3.50 -16.42
CA PHE A 11 9.62 -2.31 -15.82
C PHE A 11 11.11 -2.55 -15.59
N THR A 12 11.94 -2.08 -16.52
CA THR A 12 13.41 -2.19 -16.47
C THR A 12 14.01 -0.81 -16.17
N SER A 13 15.27 -0.77 -15.76
CA SER A 13 16.01 0.48 -15.51
C SER A 13 16.01 1.43 -16.72
N GLU A 14 15.89 0.93 -17.93
CA GLU A 14 15.84 1.72 -19.17
C GLU A 14 14.59 2.64 -19.27
N TRP A 15 13.54 2.37 -18.47
CA TRP A 15 12.33 3.21 -18.45
C TRP A 15 12.56 4.52 -17.69
N TRP A 16 13.59 4.59 -16.87
CA TRP A 16 13.85 5.66 -15.93
C TRP A 16 14.95 6.62 -16.35
N GLU A 17 15.64 6.35 -17.47
CA GLU A 17 16.67 7.23 -18.00
C GLU A 17 16.07 8.58 -18.39
N GLY A 18 16.22 9.57 -17.49
CA GLY A 18 15.79 10.96 -17.70
C GLY A 18 14.72 11.52 -16.76
N ASN A 19 14.06 10.70 -15.93
CA ASN A 19 13.14 11.17 -14.88
C ASN A 19 13.78 10.96 -13.51
N GLU A 20 14.55 11.94 -13.07
CA GLU A 20 15.07 11.95 -11.70
C GLU A 20 13.89 11.98 -10.71
N HIS A 21 13.82 10.94 -9.85
CA HIS A 21 13.23 10.92 -8.51
C HIS A 21 11.79 10.43 -8.26
N MET A 22 11.04 9.87 -9.20
CA MET A 22 9.80 9.18 -8.85
C MET A 22 10.14 7.82 -8.20
N LYS A 23 9.80 7.65 -6.92
CA LYS A 23 9.98 6.37 -6.23
C LYS A 23 9.00 5.33 -6.74
N LEU A 24 9.52 4.12 -6.94
CA LEU A 24 8.71 2.97 -7.32
C LEU A 24 8.49 2.05 -6.14
N GLU A 25 7.25 1.71 -5.89
CA GLU A 25 6.87 0.83 -4.80
C GLU A 25 6.15 -0.42 -5.30
N MET A 26 6.44 -1.56 -4.69
CA MET A 26 5.72 -2.81 -4.99
C MET A 26 4.52 -2.98 -4.07
N ALA A 27 3.32 -3.04 -4.65
CA ALA A 27 2.08 -3.22 -3.90
C ALA A 27 2.02 -4.58 -3.18
N PRO A 28 1.41 -4.61 -1.98
CA PRO A 28 1.08 -5.86 -1.30
C PRO A 28 -0.08 -6.57 -2.03
N LEU A 29 0.21 -7.70 -2.66
CA LEU A 29 -0.78 -8.56 -3.30
C LEU A 29 -0.81 -9.92 -2.61
N GLU A 30 -1.92 -10.23 -1.92
CA GLU A 30 -2.07 -11.47 -1.16
C GLU A 30 -1.87 -12.70 -2.05
N GLY A 31 -0.99 -13.60 -1.60
CA GLY A 31 -0.64 -14.83 -2.33
C GLY A 31 0.28 -14.64 -3.54
N LEU A 32 0.57 -13.41 -3.96
CA LEU A 32 1.40 -13.10 -5.14
C LEU A 32 2.74 -12.48 -4.75
N THR A 33 2.75 -11.29 -4.15
CA THR A 33 4.00 -10.58 -3.80
C THR A 33 4.61 -11.08 -2.49
N THR A 34 4.70 -12.42 -2.36
CA THR A 34 5.35 -13.09 -1.23
C THR A 34 6.84 -12.77 -1.18
N TYR A 35 7.51 -13.12 -0.08
CA TYR A 35 8.97 -12.91 0.04
C TYR A 35 9.76 -13.56 -1.10
N LEU A 36 9.31 -14.71 -1.64
CA LEU A 36 9.95 -15.35 -2.79
C LEU A 36 9.85 -14.48 -4.03
N PHE A 37 8.67 -13.91 -4.31
CA PHE A 37 8.47 -13.02 -5.45
C PHE A 37 9.29 -11.74 -5.28
N ARG A 38 9.22 -11.07 -4.12
CA ARG A 38 9.96 -9.84 -3.84
C ARG A 38 11.46 -10.04 -4.01
N LYS A 39 12.00 -11.14 -3.45
CA LYS A 39 13.42 -11.49 -3.57
C LYS A 39 13.85 -11.76 -5.01
N ALA A 40 13.03 -12.50 -5.76
CA ALA A 40 13.29 -12.77 -7.18
C ALA A 40 13.22 -11.46 -7.99
N TYR A 41 12.21 -10.63 -7.75
CA TYR A 41 12.02 -9.37 -8.44
C TYR A 41 13.19 -8.39 -8.17
N ALA A 42 13.55 -8.20 -6.90
CA ALA A 42 14.70 -7.37 -6.52
C ALA A 42 16.01 -7.83 -7.15
N LYS A 43 16.21 -9.15 -7.24
CA LYS A 43 17.42 -9.72 -7.84
C LYS A 43 17.52 -9.49 -9.36
N HIS A 44 16.38 -9.54 -10.06
CA HIS A 44 16.38 -9.57 -11.53
C HIS A 44 16.05 -8.24 -12.19
N PHE A 45 15.29 -7.37 -11.52
CA PHE A 45 14.82 -6.11 -12.10
C PHE A 45 15.40 -4.87 -11.39
N GLY A 46 15.55 -4.89 -10.07
CA GLY A 46 16.32 -3.88 -9.31
C GLY A 46 15.76 -2.45 -9.32
N CYS A 47 14.54 -2.22 -9.86
CA CYS A 47 13.98 -0.89 -10.07
C CYS A 47 12.95 -0.46 -8.99
N ILE A 48 12.72 -1.27 -7.97
CA ILE A 48 11.76 -0.96 -6.91
C ILE A 48 12.50 -0.46 -5.69
N ASP A 49 12.12 0.74 -5.22
CA ASP A 49 12.73 1.39 -4.06
C ASP A 49 12.18 0.87 -2.74
N LYS A 50 10.87 0.51 -2.70
CA LYS A 50 10.17 0.10 -1.47
C LYS A 50 9.18 -1.02 -1.76
N TYR A 51 9.27 -2.07 -0.98
CA TYR A 51 8.43 -3.27 -1.12
C TYR A 51 7.48 -3.36 0.07
N TYR A 52 6.26 -3.86 -0.15
CA TYR A 52 5.32 -4.14 0.92
C TYR A 52 5.02 -5.63 1.02
N THR A 53 4.93 -6.15 2.25
CA THR A 53 4.52 -7.56 2.43
C THR A 53 3.04 -7.73 2.12
N PRO A 54 2.58 -8.92 1.68
CA PRO A 54 1.19 -9.30 1.85
C PRO A 54 0.76 -9.01 3.29
N PHE A 55 -0.51 -8.69 3.50
CA PHE A 55 -0.95 -8.27 4.83
C PHE A 55 -0.78 -9.38 5.88
N LEU A 56 -0.34 -8.95 7.05
CA LEU A 56 -0.19 -9.76 8.25
C LEU A 56 -1.39 -9.53 9.17
N SER A 57 -1.82 -10.57 9.88
CA SER A 57 -2.87 -10.47 10.88
C SER A 57 -2.49 -11.27 12.11
N LEU A 58 -2.80 -10.79 13.31
CA LEU A 58 -2.65 -11.60 14.50
C LEU A 58 -3.77 -12.63 14.59
N HIS A 59 -3.41 -13.86 14.95
CA HIS A 59 -4.31 -15.00 15.13
C HIS A 59 -4.72 -15.19 16.60
N LYS A 60 -5.38 -16.30 16.94
CA LYS A 60 -5.97 -16.54 18.25
C LYS A 60 -5.01 -16.38 19.44
N GLU A 61 -3.74 -16.71 19.24
CA GLU A 61 -2.67 -16.55 20.25
C GLU A 61 -2.02 -15.17 20.22
N LYS A 62 -2.60 -14.24 19.45
CA LYS A 62 -2.04 -12.91 19.16
C LYS A 62 -0.62 -12.98 18.60
N GLU A 63 -0.34 -13.97 17.76
CA GLU A 63 0.91 -14.15 17.02
C GLU A 63 0.68 -14.22 15.51
N PHE A 64 1.74 -13.97 14.74
CA PHE A 64 1.77 -14.24 13.30
C PHE A 64 1.84 -15.75 13.04
N SER A 65 1.15 -16.21 12.01
CA SER A 65 1.27 -17.59 11.52
C SER A 65 2.69 -17.86 11.00
N HIS A 66 3.05 -19.13 10.85
CA HIS A 66 4.36 -19.51 10.31
C HIS A 66 4.60 -18.89 8.91
N LYS A 67 3.56 -18.87 8.04
CA LYS A 67 3.63 -18.22 6.71
C LYS A 67 3.92 -16.73 6.83
N GLU A 68 3.22 -16.02 7.68
CA GLU A 68 3.42 -14.58 7.90
C GLU A 68 4.78 -14.27 8.52
N LYS A 69 5.28 -15.10 9.43
CA LYS A 69 6.65 -14.98 9.96
C LYS A 69 7.70 -15.08 8.85
N GLN A 70 7.49 -15.94 7.82
CA GLN A 70 8.39 -16.00 6.65
C GLN A 70 8.38 -14.71 5.83
N GLU A 71 7.23 -14.02 5.71
CA GLU A 71 7.14 -12.76 4.97
C GLU A 71 7.98 -11.64 5.58
N VAL A 72 8.21 -11.67 6.90
CA VAL A 72 8.95 -10.65 7.65
C VAL A 72 10.28 -11.16 8.22
N PHE A 73 10.69 -12.38 7.93
CA PHE A 73 12.01 -12.86 8.34
C PHE A 73 13.10 -12.08 7.63
N LEU A 74 14.02 -11.45 8.37
CA LEU A 74 14.99 -10.50 7.82
C LEU A 74 15.86 -11.08 6.72
N GLU A 75 16.29 -12.34 6.84
CA GLU A 75 17.11 -12.98 5.80
C GLU A 75 16.35 -13.17 4.47
N ASN A 76 15.02 -13.26 4.52
CA ASN A 76 14.20 -13.32 3.32
C ASN A 76 14.06 -11.97 2.62
N ASN A 77 14.32 -10.87 3.33
CA ASN A 77 14.15 -9.49 2.88
C ASN A 77 15.48 -8.70 2.83
N LYS A 78 16.61 -9.42 2.89
CA LYS A 78 17.92 -8.80 2.92
C LYS A 78 18.29 -8.15 1.57
N GLY A 79 18.78 -6.90 1.64
CA GLY A 79 19.31 -6.19 0.47
C GLY A 79 18.29 -5.28 -0.23
N PHE A 80 17.06 -5.18 0.26
CA PHE A 80 16.05 -4.24 -0.24
C PHE A 80 15.11 -3.77 0.89
N TRP A 81 14.51 -2.61 0.72
CA TRP A 81 13.66 -2.01 1.73
C TRP A 81 12.27 -2.63 1.72
N VAL A 82 11.87 -3.25 2.83
CA VAL A 82 10.56 -3.89 2.99
C VAL A 82 9.80 -3.26 4.16
N VAL A 83 8.54 -2.93 3.93
CA VAL A 83 7.60 -2.45 4.93
C VAL A 83 6.54 -3.53 5.17
N PRO A 84 6.43 -4.07 6.39
CA PRO A 84 5.35 -4.97 6.76
C PRO A 84 3.99 -4.26 6.70
N GLN A 85 2.99 -4.90 6.10
CA GLN A 85 1.62 -4.39 6.11
C GLN A 85 0.76 -5.19 7.08
N VAL A 86 -0.01 -4.52 7.94
CA VAL A 86 -0.91 -5.14 8.93
C VAL A 86 -2.37 -4.91 8.57
N LEU A 87 -3.19 -5.96 8.65
CA LEU A 87 -4.63 -5.92 8.44
C LEU A 87 -5.35 -6.20 9.77
N THR A 88 -5.84 -5.17 10.41
CA THR A 88 -6.61 -5.27 11.64
C THR A 88 -7.63 -4.13 11.74
N ASN A 89 -8.57 -4.23 12.66
CA ASN A 89 -9.49 -3.17 13.08
C ASN A 89 -9.45 -2.96 14.62
N SER A 90 -8.40 -3.46 15.25
CA SER A 90 -8.12 -3.33 16.67
C SER A 90 -6.78 -2.64 16.85
N ALA A 91 -6.76 -1.51 17.55
CA ALA A 91 -5.52 -0.80 17.87
C ALA A 91 -4.60 -1.64 18.77
N GLU A 92 -5.17 -2.42 19.71
CA GLU A 92 -4.40 -3.36 20.54
C GLU A 92 -3.64 -4.38 19.68
N ASP A 93 -4.31 -4.99 18.71
CA ASP A 93 -3.68 -5.95 17.80
C ASP A 93 -2.64 -5.28 16.91
N PHE A 94 -2.91 -4.06 16.42
CA PHE A 94 -1.93 -3.28 15.66
C PHE A 94 -0.67 -3.00 16.47
N LEU A 95 -0.82 -2.48 17.69
CA LEU A 95 0.30 -2.16 18.57
C LEU A 95 1.13 -3.39 18.93
N LYS A 96 0.47 -4.53 19.19
CA LYS A 96 1.17 -5.79 19.43
C LYS A 96 1.96 -6.24 18.20
N ALA A 97 1.37 -6.17 17.00
CA ALA A 97 2.07 -6.48 15.76
C ALA A 97 3.25 -5.51 15.52
N ALA A 98 3.05 -4.21 15.74
CA ALA A 98 4.07 -3.18 15.57
C ALA A 98 5.26 -3.37 16.52
N ASN A 99 5.02 -3.74 17.80
CA ASN A 99 6.07 -4.07 18.75
C ASN A 99 6.88 -5.30 18.30
N THR A 100 6.19 -6.37 17.90
CA THR A 100 6.86 -7.57 17.36
C THR A 100 7.73 -7.24 16.14
N LEU A 101 7.21 -6.46 15.21
CA LEU A 101 7.94 -6.06 14.02
C LEU A 101 9.12 -5.13 14.34
N LYS A 102 8.97 -4.24 15.33
CA LYS A 102 10.06 -3.40 15.86
C LYS A 102 11.20 -4.25 16.43
N GLU A 103 10.88 -5.27 17.24
CA GLU A 103 11.87 -6.20 17.77
C GLU A 103 12.60 -6.98 16.67
N MET A 104 11.92 -7.26 15.56
CA MET A 104 12.51 -7.84 14.35
C MET A 104 13.36 -6.85 13.53
N GLY A 105 13.39 -5.55 13.88
CA GLY A 105 14.21 -4.54 13.22
C GLY A 105 13.48 -3.65 12.21
N TYR A 106 12.16 -3.76 12.07
CA TYR A 106 11.38 -2.88 11.18
C TYR A 106 11.12 -1.53 11.84
N GLY A 107 11.40 -0.43 11.10
CA GLY A 107 11.18 0.94 11.57
C GLY A 107 9.85 1.56 11.12
N GLU A 108 9.17 0.92 10.17
CA GLU A 108 7.89 1.36 9.61
C GLU A 108 6.94 0.17 9.51
N VAL A 109 5.64 0.41 9.74
CA VAL A 109 4.55 -0.55 9.52
C VAL A 109 3.43 0.15 8.74
N ASN A 110 2.92 -0.53 7.71
CA ASN A 110 1.81 -0.04 6.91
C ASN A 110 0.47 -0.59 7.42
N ILE A 111 -0.55 0.27 7.53
CA ILE A 111 -1.92 -0.15 7.84
C ILE A 111 -2.70 -0.37 6.55
N ASN A 112 -3.33 -1.54 6.40
CA ASN A 112 -4.22 -1.83 5.29
C ASN A 112 -5.64 -1.32 5.57
N LEU A 113 -6.02 -0.23 4.90
CA LEU A 113 -7.38 0.33 4.88
C LEU A 113 -8.01 0.28 3.47
N GLY A 114 -7.45 -0.55 2.57
CA GLY A 114 -7.87 -0.57 1.17
C GLY A 114 -8.33 -1.94 0.63
N CYS A 115 -8.14 -3.04 1.37
CA CYS A 115 -8.54 -4.37 0.89
C CYS A 115 -10.06 -4.47 0.69
N PRO A 116 -10.55 -4.70 -0.56
CA PRO A 116 -11.99 -4.71 -0.85
C PRO A 116 -12.63 -6.10 -0.70
N SER A 117 -11.88 -7.10 -0.23
CA SER A 117 -12.31 -8.50 -0.18
C SER A 117 -13.59 -8.71 0.61
N GLY A 118 -14.51 -9.50 0.06
CA GLY A 118 -15.76 -9.89 0.72
C GLY A 118 -15.57 -10.70 2.00
N THR A 119 -14.35 -11.20 2.30
CA THR A 119 -14.01 -11.87 3.55
C THR A 119 -13.39 -10.93 4.59
N VAL A 120 -12.99 -9.73 4.17
CA VAL A 120 -12.32 -8.71 4.99
C VAL A 120 -13.28 -7.60 5.40
N VAL A 121 -13.97 -7.02 4.42
CA VAL A 121 -14.87 -5.86 4.60
C VAL A 121 -15.99 -6.11 5.62
N PRO A 122 -16.72 -7.25 5.62
CA PRO A 122 -17.78 -7.50 6.60
C PRO A 122 -17.29 -7.59 8.06
N LYS A 123 -15.98 -7.76 8.24
CA LYS A 123 -15.34 -7.76 9.57
C LYS A 123 -14.91 -6.37 10.01
N GLY A 124 -15.24 -5.32 9.27
CA GLY A 124 -14.79 -3.96 9.52
C GLY A 124 -13.27 -3.78 9.38
N LYS A 125 -12.60 -4.60 8.56
CA LYS A 125 -11.16 -4.53 8.27
C LYS A 125 -10.91 -4.06 6.84
N GLY A 126 -9.69 -3.66 6.52
CA GLY A 126 -9.34 -3.16 5.20
C GLY A 126 -10.24 -1.99 4.81
N ALA A 127 -10.79 -1.99 3.58
CA ALA A 127 -11.72 -0.94 3.16
C ALA A 127 -12.98 -0.84 4.02
N GLY A 128 -13.39 -1.92 4.72
CA GLY A 128 -14.54 -1.88 5.63
C GLY A 128 -14.40 -0.92 6.80
N MET A 129 -13.18 -0.49 7.15
CA MET A 129 -12.95 0.54 8.16
C MET A 129 -13.39 1.93 7.69
N LEU A 130 -13.40 2.17 6.37
CA LEU A 130 -13.75 3.46 5.78
C LEU A 130 -15.24 3.81 5.93
N ALA A 131 -16.10 2.82 6.21
CA ALA A 131 -17.53 3.02 6.39
C ALA A 131 -17.90 3.80 7.67
N GLU A 132 -17.01 3.80 8.67
CA GLU A 132 -17.29 4.37 9.99
C GLU A 132 -16.20 5.38 10.40
N LEU A 133 -16.32 6.63 9.95
CA LEU A 133 -15.30 7.67 10.12
C LEU A 133 -14.85 7.87 11.58
N LYS A 134 -15.78 7.90 12.54
CA LYS A 134 -15.43 8.06 13.97
C LYS A 134 -14.60 6.88 14.49
N ARG A 135 -14.92 5.67 14.05
CA ARG A 135 -14.18 4.47 14.43
C ARG A 135 -12.79 4.45 13.79
N LEU A 136 -12.68 4.89 12.53
CA LEU A 136 -11.39 5.05 11.85
C LEU A 136 -10.50 6.05 12.58
N GLU A 137 -11.05 7.23 12.93
CA GLU A 137 -10.33 8.27 13.65
C GLU A 137 -9.84 7.77 15.02
N GLN A 138 -10.72 7.19 15.83
CA GLN A 138 -10.35 6.60 17.12
C GLN A 138 -9.28 5.49 16.99
N PHE A 139 -9.43 4.61 16.01
CA PHE A 139 -8.44 3.55 15.74
C PHE A 139 -7.05 4.13 15.43
N LEU A 140 -6.98 5.15 14.58
CA LEU A 140 -5.71 5.80 14.24
C LEU A 140 -5.14 6.54 15.45
N GLU A 141 -5.97 7.27 16.21
CA GLU A 141 -5.55 7.96 17.43
C GLU A 141 -4.88 6.99 18.42
N GLU A 142 -5.53 5.85 18.73
CA GLU A 142 -4.98 4.83 19.62
C GLU A 142 -3.69 4.20 19.06
N CYS A 143 -3.59 4.01 17.74
CA CYS A 143 -2.37 3.51 17.10
C CYS A 143 -1.21 4.50 17.21
N PHE A 144 -1.45 5.78 16.92
CA PHE A 144 -0.40 6.80 16.93
C PHE A 144 0.06 7.19 18.33
N ASP A 145 -0.81 7.13 19.34
CA ASP A 145 -0.48 7.45 20.74
C ASP A 145 0.64 6.54 21.30
N LYS A 146 0.71 5.29 20.87
CA LYS A 146 1.57 4.27 21.50
C LYS A 146 2.49 3.51 20.54
N THR A 147 2.50 3.87 19.26
CA THR A 147 3.31 3.13 18.29
C THR A 147 4.80 3.30 18.53
N PRO A 148 5.58 2.20 18.46
CA PRO A 148 7.05 2.28 18.55
C PRO A 148 7.73 2.49 17.18
N VAL A 149 6.95 2.56 16.09
CA VAL A 149 7.40 2.62 14.70
C VAL A 149 6.68 3.72 13.94
N LYS A 150 7.21 4.12 12.79
CA LYS A 150 6.50 4.98 11.83
C LYS A 150 5.32 4.23 11.24
N ILE A 151 4.24 4.96 10.96
CA ILE A 151 3.04 4.40 10.35
C ILE A 151 2.82 5.01 8.97
N SER A 152 2.69 4.17 7.95
CA SER A 152 2.10 4.52 6.67
C SER A 152 0.73 3.86 6.50
N VAL A 153 -0.11 4.40 5.62
CA VAL A 153 -1.46 3.90 5.37
C VAL A 153 -1.65 3.61 3.89
N LYS A 154 -2.20 2.43 3.56
CA LYS A 154 -2.69 2.14 2.23
C LYS A 154 -4.21 2.08 2.22
N THR A 155 -4.84 3.01 1.49
CA THR A 155 -6.29 3.23 1.50
C THR A 155 -6.92 3.22 0.11
N ARG A 156 -8.24 3.38 0.07
CA ARG A 156 -9.07 3.74 -1.07
C ARG A 156 -9.78 5.08 -0.80
N LEU A 157 -10.46 5.62 -1.82
CA LEU A 157 -11.16 6.90 -1.75
C LEU A 157 -12.46 6.87 -0.92
N GLY A 158 -12.91 5.68 -0.53
CA GLY A 158 -14.15 5.48 0.22
C GLY A 158 -14.71 4.09 -0.01
N MET A 159 -15.95 3.88 0.40
CA MET A 159 -16.71 2.65 0.23
C MET A 159 -17.49 2.65 -1.10
N GLU A 160 -18.33 3.63 -1.32
CA GLU A 160 -19.30 3.67 -2.42
C GLU A 160 -19.10 4.89 -3.32
N ASP A 161 -18.80 6.06 -2.72
CA ASP A 161 -18.70 7.32 -3.43
C ASP A 161 -17.38 8.05 -3.16
N GLU A 162 -16.91 8.80 -4.17
CA GLU A 162 -15.70 9.63 -4.03
C GLU A 162 -15.91 10.88 -3.15
N GLU A 163 -17.15 11.30 -2.93
CA GLU A 163 -17.47 12.38 -1.99
C GLU A 163 -17.08 12.03 -0.53
N GLU A 164 -16.94 10.73 -0.23
CA GLU A 164 -16.44 10.26 1.07
C GLU A 164 -14.98 10.67 1.29
N TRP A 165 -14.22 10.88 0.21
CA TRP A 165 -12.78 11.09 0.25
C TRP A 165 -12.36 12.33 1.03
N GLU A 166 -13.07 13.45 0.87
CA GLU A 166 -12.74 14.68 1.58
C GLU A 166 -12.72 14.49 3.12
N LYS A 167 -13.69 13.74 3.64
CA LYS A 167 -13.79 13.44 5.08
C LYS A 167 -12.68 12.48 5.53
N LEU A 168 -12.35 11.49 4.71
CA LEU A 168 -11.28 10.54 4.98
C LEU A 168 -9.91 11.25 4.98
N LEU A 169 -9.66 12.12 3.99
CA LEU A 169 -8.42 12.90 3.93
C LEU A 169 -8.27 13.84 5.13
N ALA A 170 -9.37 14.46 5.58
CA ALA A 170 -9.37 15.29 6.78
C ALA A 170 -8.92 14.51 8.02
N ILE A 171 -9.38 13.26 8.19
CA ILE A 171 -8.94 12.37 9.26
C ILE A 171 -7.44 12.04 9.11
N TYR A 172 -7.00 11.60 7.93
CA TYR A 172 -5.59 11.26 7.71
C TYR A 172 -4.65 12.44 8.00
N ASN A 173 -5.08 13.66 7.67
CA ASN A 173 -4.34 14.90 7.93
C ASN A 173 -4.20 15.26 9.42
N CYS A 174 -4.89 14.57 10.32
CA CYS A 174 -4.74 14.74 11.77
C CYS A 174 -3.55 13.94 12.34
N PHE A 175 -2.95 13.04 11.56
CA PHE A 175 -1.91 12.13 12.03
C PHE A 175 -0.58 12.31 11.26
N PRO A 176 0.58 12.10 11.91
CA PRO A 176 1.89 12.20 11.28
C PRO A 176 2.21 10.92 10.50
N LEU A 177 1.48 10.69 9.39
CA LEU A 177 1.72 9.56 8.50
C LEU A 177 3.09 9.69 7.82
N GLU A 178 3.84 8.60 7.78
CA GLU A 178 5.06 8.53 6.97
C GLU A 178 4.75 8.62 5.48
N GLU A 179 3.62 8.02 5.06
CA GLU A 179 3.15 8.03 3.69
C GLU A 179 1.66 7.63 3.62
N LEU A 180 0.92 8.25 2.70
CA LEU A 180 -0.46 7.89 2.37
C LEU A 180 -0.53 7.32 0.95
N ILE A 181 -0.69 6.00 0.83
CA ILE A 181 -0.79 5.30 -0.44
C ILE A 181 -2.26 5.19 -0.84
N ILE A 182 -2.63 5.79 -1.95
CA ILE A 182 -4.02 5.93 -2.35
C ILE A 182 -4.30 5.10 -3.61
N HIS A 183 -5.08 4.03 -3.45
CA HIS A 183 -5.69 3.41 -4.60
C HIS A 183 -6.87 4.29 -5.05
N ALA A 184 -6.71 4.97 -6.19
CA ALA A 184 -7.63 5.99 -6.70
C ALA A 184 -8.98 5.42 -7.17
N ARG A 185 -9.63 4.60 -6.33
CA ARG A 185 -10.95 3.97 -6.49
C ARG A 185 -11.66 3.86 -5.16
N VAL A 186 -12.98 3.83 -5.16
CA VAL A 186 -13.76 3.41 -4.00
C VAL A 186 -13.78 1.88 -3.88
N ARG A 187 -14.25 1.34 -2.76
CA ARG A 187 -14.30 -0.10 -2.52
C ARG A 187 -15.17 -0.83 -3.53
N GLU A 188 -16.36 -0.29 -3.85
CA GLU A 188 -17.32 -0.89 -4.78
C GLU A 188 -16.82 -0.98 -6.23
N ASP A 189 -15.83 -0.18 -6.61
CA ASP A 189 -15.22 -0.26 -7.93
C ASP A 189 -14.36 -1.53 -8.10
N TYR A 190 -13.89 -2.12 -7.01
CA TYR A 190 -12.89 -3.18 -7.00
C TYR A 190 -11.69 -2.82 -7.89
N TYR A 191 -11.63 -3.40 -9.10
CA TYR A 191 -10.60 -3.16 -10.13
C TYR A 191 -11.24 -2.96 -11.52
N LYS A 192 -12.57 -2.79 -11.58
CA LYS A 192 -13.35 -2.83 -12.82
C LYS A 192 -13.63 -1.46 -13.41
N LYS A 193 -13.82 -0.44 -12.55
CA LYS A 193 -14.06 0.93 -13.00
C LYS A 193 -12.75 1.69 -13.20
N PRO A 194 -12.74 2.76 -13.99
CA PRO A 194 -11.57 3.63 -14.13
C PRO A 194 -11.12 4.22 -12.80
N VAL A 195 -9.86 4.61 -12.72
CA VAL A 195 -9.32 5.39 -11.61
C VAL A 195 -9.89 6.81 -11.59
N ARG A 196 -10.04 7.38 -10.41
CA ARG A 196 -10.64 8.70 -10.18
C ARG A 196 -9.55 9.74 -10.00
N TRP A 197 -9.09 10.30 -11.10
CA TRP A 197 -7.96 11.22 -11.15
C TRP A 197 -8.18 12.51 -10.34
N GLU A 198 -9.40 13.06 -10.36
CA GLU A 198 -9.71 14.33 -9.69
C GLU A 198 -9.67 14.18 -8.16
N ALA A 199 -10.21 13.09 -7.64
CA ALA A 199 -10.13 12.79 -6.21
C ALA A 199 -8.68 12.57 -5.76
N PHE A 200 -7.84 11.94 -6.61
CA PHE A 200 -6.41 11.82 -6.34
C PHE A 200 -5.68 13.17 -6.40
N ALA A 201 -6.01 14.02 -7.36
CA ALA A 201 -5.46 15.39 -7.46
C ALA A 201 -5.70 16.18 -6.16
N THR A 202 -6.93 16.13 -5.64
CA THR A 202 -7.29 16.74 -4.35
C THR A 202 -6.42 16.22 -3.21
N ALA A 203 -6.18 14.89 -3.18
CA ALA A 203 -5.30 14.30 -2.18
C ALA A 203 -3.87 14.84 -2.27
N LEU A 204 -3.32 14.90 -3.48
CA LEU A 204 -1.95 15.37 -3.71
C LEU A 204 -1.76 16.82 -3.30
N GLU A 205 -2.80 17.65 -3.46
CA GLU A 205 -2.77 19.08 -3.10
C GLU A 205 -2.99 19.35 -1.61
N GLN A 206 -3.84 18.55 -0.95
CA GLN A 206 -4.33 18.82 0.39
C GLN A 206 -3.74 17.92 1.49
N SER A 207 -3.03 16.87 1.12
CA SER A 207 -2.38 15.98 2.07
C SER A 207 -1.25 16.71 2.82
N LYS A 208 -1.19 16.47 4.14
CA LYS A 208 -0.09 16.95 5.00
C LYS A 208 1.09 15.99 5.09
N CYS A 209 0.98 14.83 4.49
CA CYS A 209 2.05 13.82 4.41
C CYS A 209 2.37 13.47 2.96
N PRO A 210 3.51 12.83 2.69
CA PRO A 210 3.84 12.31 1.37
C PRO A 210 2.74 11.40 0.83
N VAL A 211 2.41 11.56 -0.47
CA VAL A 211 1.37 10.80 -1.15
C VAL A 211 1.99 9.88 -2.20
N CYS A 212 1.60 8.60 -2.18
CA CYS A 212 1.93 7.62 -3.19
C CYS A 212 0.68 7.25 -4.01
N TYR A 213 0.78 7.37 -5.33
CA TYR A 213 -0.29 6.94 -6.23
C TYR A 213 -0.31 5.43 -6.38
N ASN A 214 -1.49 4.83 -6.33
CA ASN A 214 -1.72 3.45 -6.74
C ASN A 214 -2.95 3.35 -7.64
N GLY A 215 -2.80 2.70 -8.78
CA GLY A 215 -3.84 2.54 -9.78
C GLY A 215 -3.25 1.97 -11.07
N ASP A 216 -4.04 1.68 -12.06
CA ASP A 216 -3.77 0.98 -13.31
C ASP A 216 -2.54 1.51 -14.10
N ILE A 217 -1.35 1.20 -13.64
CA ILE A 217 -0.10 1.41 -14.36
C ILE A 217 0.38 0.04 -14.82
N PHE A 218 0.24 -0.24 -16.11
CA PHE A 218 0.60 -1.51 -16.74
C PHE A 218 1.70 -1.33 -17.80
N THR A 219 1.78 -0.13 -18.39
CA THR A 219 2.69 0.19 -19.48
C THR A 219 3.51 1.44 -19.18
N LYS A 220 4.53 1.68 -19.99
CA LYS A 220 5.32 2.91 -19.94
C LYS A 220 4.46 4.12 -20.23
N GLU A 221 3.53 4.00 -21.16
CA GLU A 221 2.60 5.04 -21.54
C GLU A 221 1.68 5.44 -20.39
N ASP A 222 1.18 4.46 -19.60
CA ASP A 222 0.40 4.73 -18.38
C ASP A 222 1.22 5.54 -17.37
N TYR A 223 2.48 5.14 -17.18
CA TYR A 223 3.38 5.86 -16.28
C TYR A 223 3.67 7.27 -16.76
N MET A 224 3.95 7.48 -18.05
CA MET A 224 4.19 8.80 -18.62
C MET A 224 2.96 9.70 -18.49
N CYS A 225 1.78 9.18 -18.78
CA CYS A 225 0.51 9.89 -18.59
C CYS A 225 0.31 10.34 -17.14
N LEU A 226 0.64 9.47 -16.18
CA LEU A 226 0.59 9.79 -14.74
C LEU A 226 1.54 10.93 -14.38
N THR A 227 2.80 10.85 -14.83
CA THR A 227 3.84 11.84 -14.48
C THR A 227 3.60 13.19 -15.14
N GLU A 228 3.09 13.20 -16.36
CA GLU A 228 2.69 14.43 -17.04
C GLU A 228 1.50 15.11 -16.33
N ARG A 229 0.54 14.32 -15.86
CA ARG A 229 -0.62 14.84 -15.14
C ARG A 229 -0.29 15.32 -13.73
N PHE A 230 0.62 14.64 -13.05
CA PHE A 230 1.00 14.93 -11.67
C PHE A 230 2.52 15.12 -11.50
N PRO A 231 3.08 16.22 -12.01
CA PRO A 231 4.52 16.45 -12.02
C PRO A 231 5.15 16.64 -10.61
N LYS A 232 4.32 16.83 -9.59
CA LYS A 232 4.75 16.94 -8.19
C LYS A 232 4.64 15.61 -7.43
N LEU A 233 4.18 14.54 -8.07
CA LEU A 233 4.08 13.24 -7.45
C LEU A 233 5.49 12.65 -7.25
N GLU A 234 5.78 12.15 -6.03
CA GLU A 234 7.09 11.63 -5.67
C GLU A 234 7.16 10.11 -5.62
N ALA A 235 6.02 9.43 -5.55
CA ALA A 235 5.96 7.98 -5.45
C ALA A 235 4.78 7.36 -6.19
N VAL A 236 5.02 6.21 -6.82
CA VAL A 236 3.99 5.40 -7.47
C VAL A 236 4.12 3.94 -7.05
N MET A 237 3.00 3.36 -6.61
CA MET A 237 2.94 1.96 -6.23
C MET A 237 2.36 1.12 -7.36
N LEU A 238 3.16 0.17 -7.82
CA LEU A 238 2.82 -0.76 -8.88
C LEU A 238 2.29 -2.08 -8.29
N GLY A 239 1.21 -2.58 -8.83
CA GLY A 239 0.62 -3.85 -8.42
C GLY A 239 0.58 -4.85 -9.57
N ARG A 240 -0.58 -5.01 -10.19
CA ARG A 240 -0.79 -5.95 -11.31
C ARG A 240 0.12 -5.72 -12.52
N GLY A 241 0.61 -4.50 -12.72
CA GLY A 241 1.57 -4.18 -13.77
C GLY A 241 2.95 -4.85 -13.59
N LEU A 242 3.25 -5.40 -12.41
CA LEU A 242 4.50 -6.13 -12.14
C LEU A 242 4.40 -7.65 -12.38
N LEU A 243 3.21 -8.18 -12.77
CA LEU A 243 2.94 -9.61 -12.87
C LEU A 243 3.01 -10.14 -14.29
#